data_e680954720b1cf2551134b40562a1a53
#
_entry.id   e680954720b1cf2551134b40562a1a53
#
_cell.length_a   1.000
_cell.length_b   1.000
_cell.length_c   1.000
_cell.angle_alpha   90.00
_cell.angle_beta   90.00
_cell.angle_gamma   90.00
#
_symmetry.space_group_name_H-M   'P 1'
#
loop_
_entity.id
_entity.type
_entity.pdbx_description
1 polymer ?
#
loop_
_entity_poly.entity_id
_entity_poly.type
_entity_poly.pdbx_seq_one_letter_code
_entity_poly.pdbx_strand_id
1 'polypeptide(L)'
;MRFRRHLPAVPLRHWVEHYWLVDWDLTEPFEQRIVPHPAVNVVFQRDGDGPERAEVAGVGTELFSITLTGAGRVSGVQFRPGGFHPFWRRSVTELTDRRRPLADRADLDVTPVCAGTDAERGQALDTLLTGWAPRPDPVNDEVMRLVETIRTDRNVRRVDEFARAHAVSVRRLQRLFLTHVGVGPKWVIRRYRLHEAIERAADGLDWAGLAVELGYSDQAHLVRDFTATTGVSPAAYAQRRR
;
A
#
# COMPACT_ATOMS: atom_id res chain seq x y z
N MET A 1 4.16 -20.78 5.48
CA MET A 1 4.35 -19.33 5.20
C MET A 1 4.32 -18.55 6.50
N ARG A 2 5.26 -17.62 6.72
CA ARG A 2 5.39 -16.80 7.94
C ARG A 2 5.46 -15.32 7.54
N PHE A 3 4.47 -14.51 7.98
CA PHE A 3 4.39 -13.07 7.74
C PHE A 3 4.70 -12.30 9.02
N ARG A 4 5.53 -11.25 8.95
CA ARG A 4 5.89 -10.38 10.08
C ARG A 4 5.94 -8.93 9.65
N ARG A 5 5.70 -8.02 10.60
CA ARG A 5 5.86 -6.58 10.42
C ARG A 5 6.86 -6.02 11.42
N HIS A 6 7.67 -5.07 10.96
CA HIS A 6 8.66 -4.35 11.77
C HIS A 6 8.53 -2.85 11.53
N LEU A 7 8.70 -2.08 12.59
CA LEU A 7 8.76 -0.63 12.46
C LEU A 7 10.14 -0.23 11.94
N PRO A 8 10.23 0.78 11.06
CA PRO A 8 11.51 1.33 10.62
C PRO A 8 12.17 2.13 11.74
N ALA A 9 13.46 2.43 11.57
CA ALA A 9 14.18 3.38 12.43
C ALA A 9 13.44 4.71 12.52
N VAL A 10 13.53 5.39 13.67
CA VAL A 10 12.77 6.61 13.98
C VAL A 10 12.84 7.67 12.87
N PRO A 11 14.00 7.97 12.26
CA PRO A 11 14.09 8.98 11.19
C PRO A 11 13.29 8.64 9.94
N LEU A 12 13.04 7.35 9.68
CA LEU A 12 12.32 6.89 8.49
C LEU A 12 10.79 6.82 8.68
N ARG A 13 10.29 6.83 9.93
CA ARG A 13 8.86 6.68 10.27
C ARG A 13 7.98 7.79 9.71
N HIS A 14 8.57 8.91 9.33
CA HIS A 14 7.86 9.98 8.66
C HIS A 14 7.32 9.52 7.30
N TRP A 15 8.10 8.74 6.54
CA TRP A 15 7.76 8.31 5.18
C TRP A 15 7.35 6.85 5.07
N VAL A 16 7.90 5.98 5.96
CA VAL A 16 7.69 4.54 5.94
C VAL A 16 6.67 4.14 7.00
N GLU A 17 5.66 3.36 6.59
CA GLU A 17 4.64 2.84 7.49
C GLU A 17 5.19 1.66 8.29
N HIS A 18 5.71 0.66 7.60
CA HIS A 18 6.34 -0.52 8.19
C HIS A 18 7.14 -1.31 7.14
N TYR A 19 8.03 -2.15 7.62
CA TYR A 19 8.61 -3.25 6.86
C TYR A 19 7.72 -4.48 7.02
N TRP A 20 7.61 -5.27 5.96
CA TRP A 20 6.94 -6.55 5.98
C TRP A 20 7.86 -7.63 5.42
N LEU A 21 7.94 -8.75 6.16
CA LEU A 21 8.80 -9.87 5.84
C LEU A 21 7.93 -11.11 5.66
N VAL A 22 8.15 -11.85 4.58
CA VAL A 22 7.50 -13.14 4.34
C VAL A 22 8.57 -14.17 3.99
N ASP A 23 8.51 -15.29 4.68
CA ASP A 23 9.29 -16.47 4.34
C ASP A 23 8.30 -17.62 4.08
N TRP A 24 8.55 -18.40 3.05
CA TRP A 24 7.75 -19.56 2.72
C TRP A 24 8.60 -20.74 2.33
N ASP A 25 8.07 -21.93 2.60
CA ASP A 25 8.51 -23.22 2.14
C ASP A 25 7.24 -24.02 1.89
N LEU A 26 6.91 -24.24 0.63
CA LEU A 26 5.61 -24.74 0.18
C LEU A 26 5.82 -25.99 -0.68
N THR A 27 5.09 -27.04 -0.35
CA THR A 27 5.05 -28.28 -1.15
C THR A 27 4.12 -28.16 -2.36
N GLU A 28 3.11 -27.27 -2.27
CA GLU A 28 2.15 -27.00 -3.34
C GLU A 28 2.08 -25.50 -3.63
N PRO A 29 1.74 -25.09 -4.86
CA PRO A 29 1.56 -23.69 -5.19
C PRO A 29 0.49 -23.02 -4.32
N PHE A 30 0.78 -21.81 -3.83
CA PHE A 30 -0.14 -21.01 -3.02
C PHE A 30 -0.42 -19.67 -3.69
N GLU A 31 -1.70 -19.38 -3.98
CA GLU A 31 -2.11 -18.09 -4.51
C GLU A 31 -2.32 -17.09 -3.37
N GLN A 32 -1.45 -16.07 -3.31
CA GLN A 32 -1.59 -14.95 -2.38
C GLN A 32 -2.31 -13.80 -3.07
N ARG A 33 -3.42 -13.35 -2.48
CA ARG A 33 -4.18 -12.18 -2.93
C ARG A 33 -3.99 -11.02 -1.96
N ILE A 34 -3.70 -9.85 -2.50
CA ILE A 34 -3.42 -8.64 -1.73
C ILE A 34 -4.36 -7.53 -2.18
N VAL A 35 -5.19 -7.06 -1.23
CA VAL A 35 -6.06 -5.91 -1.45
C VAL A 35 -5.19 -4.65 -1.60
N PRO A 36 -5.35 -3.88 -2.67
CA PRO A 36 -4.56 -2.69 -2.91
C PRO A 36 -4.69 -1.65 -1.80
N HIS A 37 -3.57 -1.06 -1.42
CA HIS A 37 -3.47 0.07 -0.50
C HIS A 37 -2.92 1.29 -1.26
N PRO A 38 -3.27 2.55 -0.93
CA PRO A 38 -2.75 3.74 -1.60
C PRO A 38 -1.29 4.02 -1.24
N ALA A 39 -0.44 3.00 -1.31
CA ALA A 39 0.95 3.04 -0.90
C ALA A 39 1.85 2.40 -1.96
N VAL A 40 3.01 3.01 -2.18
CA VAL A 40 4.10 2.41 -2.93
C VAL A 40 4.82 1.41 -2.02
N ASN A 41 5.27 0.30 -2.61
CA ASN A 41 6.14 -0.65 -1.92
C ASN A 41 7.47 -0.77 -2.67
N VAL A 42 8.56 -0.93 -1.92
CA VAL A 42 9.81 -1.44 -2.46
C VAL A 42 9.94 -2.88 -1.98
N VAL A 43 10.20 -3.77 -2.92
CA VAL A 43 10.14 -5.22 -2.69
C VAL A 43 11.48 -5.84 -3.07
N PHE A 44 12.04 -6.62 -2.16
CA PHE A 44 13.26 -7.40 -2.33
C PHE A 44 12.90 -8.87 -2.15
N GLN A 45 13.15 -9.69 -3.16
CA GLN A 45 12.72 -11.08 -3.17
C GLN A 45 13.82 -12.01 -3.67
N ARG A 46 13.91 -13.18 -3.02
CA ARG A 46 14.71 -14.32 -3.46
C ARG A 46 13.85 -15.58 -3.44
N ASP A 47 13.79 -16.26 -4.55
CA ASP A 47 13.10 -17.53 -4.70
C ASP A 47 14.14 -18.68 -4.64
N GLY A 48 14.06 -19.53 -3.63
CA GLY A 48 15.03 -20.60 -3.38
C GLY A 48 16.47 -20.07 -3.31
N ASP A 49 17.34 -20.70 -4.10
CA ASP A 49 18.74 -20.30 -4.28
C ASP A 49 18.96 -19.38 -5.50
N GLY A 50 17.86 -18.88 -6.06
CA GLY A 50 17.90 -17.96 -7.20
C GLY A 50 18.47 -16.57 -6.86
N PRO A 51 18.67 -15.74 -7.89
CA PRO A 51 19.15 -14.38 -7.68
C PRO A 51 18.13 -13.51 -6.95
N GLU A 52 18.64 -12.57 -6.15
CA GLU A 52 17.81 -11.54 -5.54
C GLU A 52 17.26 -10.59 -6.62
N ARG A 53 16.02 -10.19 -6.41
CA ARG A 53 15.33 -9.18 -7.23
C ARG A 53 14.90 -8.02 -6.36
N ALA A 54 15.04 -6.82 -6.88
CA ALA A 54 14.57 -5.61 -6.23
C ALA A 54 13.71 -4.80 -7.20
N GLU A 55 12.54 -4.38 -6.74
CA GLU A 55 11.61 -3.61 -7.57
C GLU A 55 10.81 -2.59 -6.75
N VAL A 56 10.36 -1.54 -7.42
CA VAL A 56 9.34 -0.63 -6.92
C VAL A 56 8.00 -1.07 -7.46
N ALA A 57 7.08 -1.40 -6.56
CA ALA A 57 5.69 -1.63 -6.86
C ALA A 57 4.89 -0.35 -6.56
N GLY A 58 4.38 0.29 -7.59
CA GLY A 58 3.52 1.46 -7.47
C GLY A 58 2.17 1.13 -6.83
N VAL A 59 1.34 2.15 -6.66
CA VAL A 59 -0.03 1.94 -6.18
C VAL A 59 -0.78 1.09 -7.20
N GLY A 60 -1.20 -0.10 -6.78
CA GLY A 60 -2.09 -0.95 -7.56
C GLY A 60 -3.54 -0.47 -7.45
N THR A 61 -4.26 -0.39 -8.55
CA THR A 61 -5.69 -0.04 -8.54
C THR A 61 -6.60 -1.25 -8.50
N GLU A 62 -6.10 -2.42 -8.87
CA GLU A 62 -6.80 -3.69 -8.90
C GLU A 62 -6.25 -4.69 -7.88
N LEU A 63 -6.98 -5.77 -7.63
CA LEU A 63 -6.55 -6.86 -6.77
C LEU A 63 -5.24 -7.46 -7.31
N PHE A 64 -4.19 -7.45 -6.50
CA PHE A 64 -2.94 -8.09 -6.85
C PHE A 64 -2.96 -9.56 -6.44
N SER A 65 -2.55 -10.43 -7.34
CA SER A 65 -2.42 -11.86 -7.10
C SER A 65 -1.04 -12.35 -7.51
N ILE A 66 -0.43 -13.19 -6.71
CA ILE A 66 0.85 -13.83 -6.98
C ILE A 66 0.81 -15.29 -6.53
N THR A 67 1.32 -16.19 -7.35
CA THR A 67 1.48 -17.60 -6.98
C THR A 67 2.88 -17.82 -6.42
N LEU A 68 2.96 -18.25 -5.17
CA LEU A 68 4.19 -18.66 -4.50
C LEU A 68 4.39 -20.15 -4.66
N THR A 69 5.62 -20.58 -4.93
CA THR A 69 6.01 -21.99 -5.10
C THR A 69 7.32 -22.25 -4.40
N GLY A 70 7.54 -23.51 -3.97
CA GLY A 70 8.79 -23.92 -3.33
C GLY A 70 9.15 -23.07 -2.12
N ALA A 71 10.43 -22.79 -1.93
CA ALA A 71 10.95 -21.95 -0.86
C ALA A 71 11.28 -20.54 -1.37
N GLY A 72 11.13 -19.53 -0.50
CA GLY A 72 11.52 -18.18 -0.85
C GLY A 72 11.39 -17.21 0.30
N ARG A 73 11.91 -16.01 0.06
CA ARG A 73 11.92 -14.90 1.02
C ARG A 73 11.61 -13.59 0.32
N VAL A 74 10.86 -12.75 0.99
CA VAL A 74 10.64 -11.37 0.55
C VAL A 74 10.74 -10.42 1.74
N SER A 75 11.40 -9.29 1.52
CA SER A 75 11.42 -8.13 2.39
C SER A 75 10.79 -6.95 1.65
N GLY A 76 9.78 -6.35 2.24
CA GLY A 76 9.11 -5.22 1.63
C GLY A 76 9.11 -3.99 2.54
N VAL A 77 9.15 -2.84 1.92
CA VAL A 77 8.95 -1.53 2.54
C VAL A 77 7.62 -1.01 2.08
N GLN A 78 6.65 -0.88 2.99
CA GLN A 78 5.43 -0.16 2.70
C GLN A 78 5.60 1.30 3.12
N PHE A 79 5.55 2.18 2.14
CA PHE A 79 5.58 3.61 2.40
C PHE A 79 4.20 4.10 2.86
N ARG A 80 4.18 5.18 3.65
CA ARG A 80 2.95 5.94 3.86
C ARG A 80 2.47 6.51 2.53
N PRO A 81 1.16 6.66 2.28
CA PRO A 81 0.70 7.31 1.05
C PRO A 81 1.32 8.71 0.91
N GLY A 82 1.98 8.93 -0.22
CA GLY A 82 2.81 10.11 -0.45
C GLY A 82 4.26 10.00 0.05
N GLY A 83 4.56 9.08 0.97
CA GLY A 83 5.88 8.95 1.59
C GLY A 83 7.01 8.49 0.64
N PHE A 84 6.69 7.96 -0.53
CA PHE A 84 7.72 7.53 -1.49
C PHE A 84 8.24 8.66 -2.38
N HIS A 85 7.51 9.74 -2.59
CA HIS A 85 7.90 10.84 -3.48
C HIS A 85 9.28 11.45 -3.14
N PRO A 86 9.69 11.68 -1.87
CA PRO A 86 11.02 12.20 -1.53
C PRO A 86 12.18 11.31 -1.97
N PHE A 87 11.94 10.00 -2.11
CA PHE A 87 12.90 9.01 -2.59
C PHE A 87 12.93 8.92 -4.13
N TRP A 88 11.75 9.04 -4.75
CA TRP A 88 11.56 8.90 -6.19
C TRP A 88 11.88 10.18 -6.97
N ARG A 89 11.50 11.34 -6.43
CA ARG A 89 11.73 12.69 -6.98
C ARG A 89 11.16 12.92 -8.39
N ARG A 90 10.15 12.14 -8.73
CA ARG A 90 9.38 12.20 -9.98
C ARG A 90 7.93 11.96 -9.66
N SER A 91 7.04 12.17 -10.62
CA SER A 91 5.63 11.87 -10.40
C SER A 91 5.42 10.38 -10.09
N VAL A 92 4.77 10.09 -8.95
CA VAL A 92 4.46 8.71 -8.52
C VAL A 92 3.43 8.06 -9.46
N THR A 93 2.66 8.86 -10.23
CA THR A 93 1.77 8.34 -11.28
C THR A 93 2.51 7.47 -12.31
N GLU A 94 3.81 7.71 -12.54
CA GLU A 94 4.60 6.87 -13.45
C GLU A 94 4.70 5.40 -13.00
N LEU A 95 4.42 5.15 -11.73
CA LEU A 95 4.48 3.83 -11.09
C LEU A 95 3.09 3.19 -10.91
N THR A 96 2.00 3.93 -11.09
CA THR A 96 0.65 3.40 -10.87
C THR A 96 0.39 2.19 -11.75
N ASP A 97 -0.08 1.10 -11.15
CA ASP A 97 -0.30 -0.22 -11.77
C ASP A 97 0.96 -0.82 -12.43
N ARG A 98 2.15 -0.42 -11.96
CA ARG A 98 3.42 -0.89 -12.52
C ARG A 98 4.36 -1.39 -11.43
N ARG A 99 5.16 -2.37 -11.81
CA ARG A 99 6.31 -2.83 -11.06
C ARG A 99 7.55 -2.54 -11.91
N ARG A 100 8.52 -1.85 -11.33
CA ARG A 100 9.76 -1.47 -12.02
C ARG A 100 10.97 -2.01 -11.28
N PRO A 101 11.90 -2.70 -11.95
CA PRO A 101 13.16 -3.07 -11.34
C PRO A 101 13.89 -1.84 -10.79
N LEU A 102 14.59 -2.00 -9.67
CA LEU A 102 15.47 -0.99 -9.09
C LEU A 102 16.84 -0.91 -9.84
N ALA A 103 16.87 -1.35 -11.10
CA ALA A 103 18.10 -1.46 -11.92
C ALA A 103 18.87 -0.13 -12.10
N ASP A 104 18.21 1.02 -11.95
CA ASP A 104 18.88 2.33 -11.97
C ASP A 104 19.82 2.55 -10.75
N ARG A 105 19.88 1.60 -9.82
CA ARG A 105 20.80 1.55 -8.68
C ARG A 105 21.61 0.25 -8.73
N ALA A 106 22.39 0.11 -9.81
CA ALA A 106 23.21 -1.07 -10.09
C ALA A 106 24.22 -1.42 -8.96
N ASP A 107 24.53 -0.46 -8.09
CA ASP A 107 25.47 -0.62 -6.97
C ASP A 107 24.78 -1.14 -5.70
N LEU A 108 23.49 -1.53 -5.78
CA LEU A 108 22.71 -1.91 -4.62
C LEU A 108 22.96 -3.39 -4.27
N ASP A 109 23.76 -3.64 -3.21
CA ASP A 109 23.79 -4.96 -2.60
C ASP A 109 22.50 -5.20 -1.81
N VAL A 110 21.62 -6.04 -2.37
CA VAL A 110 20.34 -6.41 -1.76
C VAL A 110 20.44 -7.70 -0.95
N THR A 111 21.58 -8.36 -0.94
CA THR A 111 21.80 -9.62 -0.22
C THR A 111 21.46 -9.50 1.27
N PRO A 112 21.88 -8.45 2.02
CA PRO A 112 21.54 -8.30 3.43
C PRO A 112 20.03 -8.15 3.70
N VAL A 113 19.30 -7.62 2.72
CA VAL A 113 17.84 -7.43 2.84
C VAL A 113 17.07 -8.74 2.62
N CYS A 114 17.66 -9.69 1.90
CA CYS A 114 17.08 -11.01 1.62
C CYS A 114 17.63 -12.13 2.51
N ALA A 115 18.69 -11.88 3.28
CA ALA A 115 19.36 -12.88 4.11
C ALA A 115 19.27 -12.56 5.61
N GLY A 116 19.66 -13.49 6.46
CA GLY A 116 19.74 -13.30 7.89
C GLY A 116 18.42 -13.39 8.65
N THR A 117 18.45 -12.94 9.89
CA THR A 117 17.31 -12.85 10.80
C THR A 117 16.38 -11.68 10.44
N ASP A 118 15.19 -11.65 11.03
CA ASP A 118 14.23 -10.55 10.83
C ASP A 118 14.82 -9.18 11.28
N ALA A 119 15.60 -9.18 12.36
CA ALA A 119 16.25 -7.97 12.88
C ALA A 119 17.35 -7.44 11.92
N GLU A 120 18.20 -8.34 11.42
CA GLU A 120 19.26 -7.99 10.46
C GLU A 120 18.66 -7.47 9.15
N ARG A 121 17.61 -8.09 8.64
CA ARG A 121 16.88 -7.63 7.45
C ARG A 121 16.26 -6.24 7.67
N GLY A 122 15.66 -6.00 8.84
CA GLY A 122 15.14 -4.68 9.22
C GLY A 122 16.22 -3.61 9.26
N GLN A 123 17.37 -3.91 9.87
CA GLN A 123 18.51 -3.00 9.92
C GLN A 123 19.12 -2.73 8.53
N ALA A 124 19.18 -3.75 7.68
CA ALA A 124 19.62 -3.58 6.28
C ALA A 124 18.69 -2.64 5.50
N LEU A 125 17.35 -2.77 5.69
CA LEU A 125 16.36 -1.86 5.10
C LEU A 125 16.53 -0.42 5.62
N ASP A 126 16.77 -0.23 6.92
CA ASP A 126 17.04 1.09 7.50
C ASP A 126 18.29 1.73 6.88
N THR A 127 19.37 0.98 6.76
CA THR A 127 20.64 1.43 6.15
C THR A 127 20.44 1.82 4.70
N LEU A 128 19.77 0.97 3.93
CA LEU A 128 19.45 1.19 2.54
C LEU A 128 18.65 2.48 2.31
N LEU A 129 17.53 2.63 3.01
CA LEU A 129 16.65 3.78 2.83
C LEU A 129 17.29 5.09 3.31
N THR A 130 18.09 5.02 4.37
CA THR A 130 18.87 6.17 4.83
C THR A 130 19.89 6.59 3.79
N GLY A 131 20.56 5.63 3.15
CA GLY A 131 21.50 5.86 2.06
C GLY A 131 20.87 6.48 0.80
N TRP A 132 19.55 6.31 0.61
CA TRP A 132 18.81 6.99 -0.48
C TRP A 132 18.62 8.49 -0.23
N ALA A 133 18.94 8.97 0.97
CA ALA A 133 18.95 10.38 1.35
C ALA A 133 17.67 11.12 0.90
N PRO A 134 16.48 10.74 1.40
CA PRO A 134 15.24 11.42 1.05
C PRO A 134 15.32 12.89 1.46
N ARG A 135 14.85 13.78 0.59
CA ARG A 135 14.85 15.22 0.88
C ARG A 135 13.50 15.64 1.43
N PRO A 136 13.47 16.34 2.58
CA PRO A 136 12.24 16.96 3.06
C PRO A 136 11.62 17.87 1.98
N ASP A 137 10.31 17.76 1.83
CA ASP A 137 9.53 18.55 0.88
C ASP A 137 8.24 19.00 1.57
N PRO A 138 8.07 20.29 1.91
CA PRO A 138 6.88 20.78 2.57
C PRO A 138 5.58 20.52 1.81
N VAL A 139 5.65 20.47 0.46
CA VAL A 139 4.48 20.14 -0.37
C VAL A 139 4.13 18.66 -0.21
N ASN A 140 5.13 17.80 -0.14
CA ASN A 140 4.91 16.39 0.14
C ASN A 140 4.29 16.17 1.53
N ASP A 141 4.77 16.90 2.54
CA ASP A 141 4.23 16.83 3.89
C ASP A 141 2.76 17.32 3.95
N GLU A 142 2.42 18.36 3.17
CA GLU A 142 1.03 18.79 2.97
C GLU A 142 0.18 17.63 2.42
N VAL A 143 0.64 16.96 1.38
CA VAL A 143 -0.10 15.84 0.77
C VAL A 143 -0.25 14.68 1.73
N MET A 144 0.79 14.32 2.45
CA MET A 144 0.73 13.24 3.45
C MET A 144 -0.28 13.55 4.55
N ARG A 145 -0.35 14.80 5.05
CA ARG A 145 -1.38 15.24 6.01
C ARG A 145 -2.79 15.16 5.43
N LEU A 146 -2.98 15.59 4.17
CA LEU A 146 -4.29 15.48 3.49
C LEU A 146 -4.73 14.03 3.36
N VAL A 147 -3.83 13.12 3.00
CA VAL A 147 -4.15 11.67 2.94
C VAL A 147 -4.47 11.11 4.32
N GLU A 148 -3.73 11.52 5.35
CA GLU A 148 -4.00 11.10 6.73
C GLU A 148 -5.37 11.58 7.22
N THR A 149 -5.78 12.80 6.87
CA THR A 149 -7.13 13.28 7.16
C THR A 149 -8.20 12.42 6.46
N ILE A 150 -8.01 12.06 5.19
CA ILE A 150 -8.93 11.16 4.48
C ILE A 150 -9.00 9.78 5.16
N ARG A 151 -7.88 9.29 5.68
CA ARG A 151 -7.81 7.99 6.36
C ARG A 151 -8.55 7.99 7.70
N THR A 152 -8.43 9.07 8.46
CA THR A 152 -8.90 9.15 9.85
C THR A 152 -10.30 9.78 10.00
N ASP A 153 -10.68 10.68 9.10
CA ASP A 153 -11.99 11.33 9.14
C ASP A 153 -13.00 10.63 8.23
N ARG A 154 -13.95 9.93 8.84
CA ARG A 154 -15.03 9.21 8.16
C ARG A 154 -16.03 10.13 7.44
N ASN A 155 -16.05 11.43 7.75
CA ASN A 155 -16.93 12.40 7.12
C ASN A 155 -16.41 12.87 5.76
N VAL A 156 -15.14 12.63 5.43
CA VAL A 156 -14.59 12.95 4.12
C VAL A 156 -15.22 12.04 3.07
N ARG A 157 -16.24 12.50 2.36
CA ARG A 157 -16.99 11.72 1.36
C ARG A 157 -16.84 12.25 -0.06
N ARG A 158 -16.61 13.53 -0.24
CA ARG A 158 -16.59 14.21 -1.53
C ARG A 158 -15.33 15.04 -1.69
N VAL A 159 -14.74 14.96 -2.88
CA VAL A 159 -13.50 15.66 -3.21
C VAL A 159 -13.66 17.18 -3.18
N ASP A 160 -14.81 17.67 -3.65
CA ASP A 160 -15.11 19.11 -3.69
C ASP A 160 -15.28 19.73 -2.29
N GLU A 161 -15.94 19.02 -1.38
CA GLU A 161 -16.11 19.43 0.02
C GLU A 161 -14.75 19.39 0.75
N PHE A 162 -14.00 18.32 0.56
CA PHE A 162 -12.67 18.16 1.13
C PHE A 162 -11.70 19.25 0.64
N ALA A 163 -11.69 19.54 -0.65
CA ALA A 163 -10.84 20.59 -1.23
C ALA A 163 -11.20 21.97 -0.64
N ARG A 164 -12.50 22.27 -0.49
CA ARG A 164 -12.99 23.52 0.11
C ARG A 164 -12.57 23.64 1.58
N ALA A 165 -12.72 22.55 2.36
CA ALA A 165 -12.35 22.54 3.77
C ALA A 165 -10.85 22.79 4.01
N HIS A 166 -10.01 22.44 3.04
CA HIS A 166 -8.56 22.66 3.10
C HIS A 166 -8.08 23.88 2.28
N ALA A 167 -8.97 24.75 1.83
CA ALA A 167 -8.66 25.97 1.06
C ALA A 167 -7.82 25.71 -0.20
N VAL A 168 -8.01 24.54 -0.86
CA VAL A 168 -7.35 24.18 -2.11
C VAL A 168 -8.38 24.00 -3.23
N SER A 169 -8.01 24.30 -4.49
CA SER A 169 -8.88 23.96 -5.61
C SER A 169 -8.87 22.46 -5.88
N VAL A 170 -10.00 21.92 -6.37
CA VAL A 170 -10.10 20.51 -6.77
C VAL A 170 -9.00 20.11 -7.76
N ARG A 171 -8.70 21.01 -8.74
CA ARG A 171 -7.63 20.78 -9.73
C ARG A 171 -6.25 20.69 -9.08
N ARG A 172 -5.94 21.58 -8.10
CA ARG A 172 -4.67 21.51 -7.35
C ARG A 172 -4.60 20.22 -6.55
N LEU A 173 -5.67 19.85 -5.83
CA LEU A 173 -5.74 18.65 -5.04
C LEU A 173 -5.51 17.39 -5.90
N GLN A 174 -6.16 17.29 -7.05
CA GLN A 174 -5.97 16.20 -8.01
C GLN A 174 -4.51 16.10 -8.47
N ARG A 175 -3.88 17.24 -8.85
CA ARG A 175 -2.49 17.25 -9.27
C ARG A 175 -1.54 16.82 -8.17
N LEU A 176 -1.74 17.30 -6.94
CA LEU A 176 -0.93 16.93 -5.78
C LEU A 176 -1.00 15.42 -5.52
N PHE A 177 -2.21 14.86 -5.50
CA PHE A 177 -2.39 13.43 -5.27
C PHE A 177 -1.79 12.58 -6.39
N LEU A 178 -1.97 12.94 -7.65
CA LEU A 178 -1.35 12.22 -8.76
C LEU A 178 0.17 12.27 -8.68
N THR A 179 0.75 13.43 -8.41
CA THR A 179 2.20 13.59 -8.35
C THR A 179 2.82 12.84 -7.16
N HIS A 180 2.25 12.94 -5.97
CA HIS A 180 2.88 12.45 -4.74
C HIS A 180 2.37 11.07 -4.30
N VAL A 181 1.10 10.74 -4.55
CA VAL A 181 0.50 9.45 -4.15
C VAL A 181 0.44 8.46 -5.31
N GLY A 182 0.28 8.96 -6.55
CA GLY A 182 0.15 8.16 -7.76
C GLY A 182 -1.29 7.96 -8.22
N VAL A 183 -2.28 8.22 -7.37
CA VAL A 183 -3.72 8.08 -7.66
C VAL A 183 -4.49 9.32 -7.21
N GLY A 184 -5.67 9.54 -7.78
CA GLY A 184 -6.48 10.72 -7.46
C GLY A 184 -7.17 10.65 -6.10
N PRO A 185 -7.55 11.81 -5.49
CA PRO A 185 -8.16 11.87 -4.16
C PRO A 185 -9.48 11.08 -4.07
N LYS A 186 -10.29 11.05 -5.12
CA LYS A 186 -11.52 10.24 -5.16
C LYS A 186 -11.23 8.75 -4.97
N TRP A 187 -10.18 8.25 -5.61
CA TRP A 187 -9.78 6.86 -5.48
C TRP A 187 -9.31 6.56 -4.04
N VAL A 188 -8.49 7.45 -3.45
CA VAL A 188 -8.00 7.31 -2.06
C VAL A 188 -9.17 7.28 -1.07
N ILE A 189 -10.12 8.21 -1.19
CA ILE A 189 -11.33 8.24 -0.36
C ILE A 189 -12.09 6.91 -0.47
N ARG A 190 -12.40 6.43 -1.68
CA ARG A 190 -13.11 5.17 -1.88
C ARG A 190 -12.34 3.99 -1.31
N ARG A 191 -11.02 3.97 -1.48
CA ARG A 191 -10.16 2.87 -1.02
C ARG A 191 -10.17 2.74 0.50
N TYR A 192 -10.02 3.84 1.25
CA TYR A 192 -10.06 3.78 2.71
C TYR A 192 -11.43 3.35 3.25
N ARG A 193 -12.52 3.78 2.63
CA ARG A 193 -13.85 3.30 3.01
C ARG A 193 -14.05 1.83 2.75
N LEU A 194 -13.51 1.36 1.64
CA LEU A 194 -13.58 -0.05 1.33
C LEU A 194 -12.72 -0.88 2.29
N HIS A 195 -11.56 -0.38 2.71
CA HIS A 195 -10.77 -1.02 3.76
C HIS A 195 -11.55 -1.10 5.07
N GLU A 196 -12.26 -0.06 5.45
CA GLU A 196 -13.14 -0.09 6.63
C GLU A 196 -14.27 -1.14 6.47
N ALA A 197 -14.88 -1.24 5.29
CA ALA A 197 -15.87 -2.29 5.02
C ALA A 197 -15.28 -3.69 5.14
N ILE A 198 -14.04 -3.89 4.65
CA ILE A 198 -13.32 -5.17 4.74
C ILE A 198 -12.99 -5.52 6.20
N GLU A 199 -12.55 -4.55 7.00
CA GLU A 199 -12.23 -4.75 8.42
C GLU A 199 -13.47 -5.11 9.23
N ARG A 200 -14.62 -4.50 8.91
CA ARG A 200 -15.92 -4.73 9.58
C ARG A 200 -16.67 -5.95 9.05
N ALA A 201 -16.21 -6.55 7.95
CA ALA A 201 -16.88 -7.69 7.32
C ALA A 201 -17.00 -8.88 8.30
N ALA A 202 -18.23 -9.20 8.69
CA ALA A 202 -18.58 -10.31 9.56
C ALA A 202 -19.94 -10.89 9.13
N ASP A 203 -20.25 -12.09 9.62
CA ASP A 203 -21.57 -12.68 9.41
C ASP A 203 -22.64 -11.86 10.12
N GLY A 204 -23.78 -11.69 9.46
CA GLY A 204 -24.90 -10.94 9.99
C GLY A 204 -24.74 -9.42 10.00
N LEU A 205 -23.67 -8.88 9.36
CA LEU A 205 -23.49 -7.44 9.22
C LEU A 205 -24.63 -6.83 8.39
N ASP A 206 -25.19 -5.71 8.86
CA ASP A 206 -26.08 -4.87 8.06
C ASP A 206 -25.30 -4.13 6.97
N TRP A 207 -25.21 -4.75 5.79
CA TRP A 207 -24.52 -4.17 4.64
C TRP A 207 -25.22 -2.94 4.06
N ALA A 208 -26.55 -2.81 4.26
CA ALA A 208 -27.28 -1.63 3.80
C ALA A 208 -26.96 -0.43 4.69
N GLY A 209 -27.00 -0.59 6.01
CA GLY A 209 -26.58 0.44 6.97
C GLY A 209 -25.11 0.83 6.78
N LEU A 210 -24.23 -0.16 6.62
CA LEU A 210 -22.82 0.11 6.35
C LEU A 210 -22.59 0.90 5.06
N ALA A 211 -23.32 0.61 3.99
CA ALA A 211 -23.24 1.37 2.74
C ALA A 211 -23.56 2.85 2.96
N VAL A 212 -24.61 3.15 3.70
CA VAL A 212 -25.00 4.52 4.05
C VAL A 212 -23.92 5.21 4.90
N GLU A 213 -23.43 4.54 5.94
CA GLU A 213 -22.34 5.06 6.80
C GLU A 213 -21.09 5.43 5.98
N LEU A 214 -20.70 4.54 5.07
CA LEU A 214 -19.52 4.73 4.23
C LEU A 214 -19.75 5.65 3.02
N GLY A 215 -20.98 6.20 2.85
CA GLY A 215 -21.31 7.15 1.79
C GLY A 215 -21.40 6.54 0.40
N TYR A 216 -21.73 5.25 0.30
CA TYR A 216 -22.17 4.62 -0.94
C TYR A 216 -23.63 4.98 -1.24
N SER A 217 -24.00 4.99 -2.54
CA SER A 217 -25.37 5.26 -2.94
C SER A 217 -26.37 4.22 -2.45
N ASP A 218 -25.92 2.97 -2.39
CA ASP A 218 -26.71 1.81 -1.99
C ASP A 218 -25.81 0.61 -1.64
N GLN A 219 -26.42 -0.44 -1.08
CA GLN A 219 -25.73 -1.69 -0.76
C GLN A 219 -25.12 -2.36 -2.00
N ALA A 220 -25.81 -2.34 -3.14
CA ALA A 220 -25.34 -3.00 -4.35
C ALA A 220 -24.05 -2.34 -4.87
N HIS A 221 -23.91 -1.02 -4.73
CA HIS A 221 -22.68 -0.31 -5.05
C HIS A 221 -21.51 -0.72 -4.14
N LEU A 222 -21.74 -0.77 -2.82
CA LEU A 222 -20.72 -1.25 -1.87
C LEU A 222 -20.31 -2.70 -2.17
N VAL A 223 -21.27 -3.60 -2.42
CA VAL A 223 -21.01 -5.02 -2.72
C VAL A 223 -20.21 -5.18 -4.02
N ARG A 224 -20.53 -4.41 -5.07
CA ARG A 224 -19.76 -4.42 -6.31
C ARG A 224 -18.32 -3.97 -6.10
N ASP A 225 -18.10 -2.86 -5.39
CA ASP A 225 -16.76 -2.35 -5.05
C ASP A 225 -15.98 -3.36 -4.20
N PHE A 226 -16.61 -3.94 -3.21
CA PHE A 226 -16.03 -4.94 -2.33
C PHE A 226 -15.58 -6.17 -3.13
N THR A 227 -16.47 -6.70 -3.97
CA THR A 227 -16.18 -7.90 -4.77
C THR A 227 -15.09 -7.64 -5.81
N ALA A 228 -15.13 -6.49 -6.48
CA ALA A 228 -14.08 -6.11 -7.43
C ALA A 228 -12.70 -5.98 -6.76
N THR A 229 -12.67 -5.56 -5.51
CA THR A 229 -11.42 -5.31 -4.78
C THR A 229 -10.87 -6.53 -4.06
N THR A 230 -11.74 -7.40 -3.53
CA THR A 230 -11.34 -8.59 -2.75
C THR A 230 -11.35 -9.88 -3.57
N GLY A 231 -11.98 -9.84 -4.75
CA GLY A 231 -12.21 -11.02 -5.60
C GLY A 231 -13.30 -11.96 -5.11
N VAL A 232 -13.99 -11.64 -4.00
CA VAL A 232 -15.07 -12.46 -3.43
C VAL A 232 -16.19 -11.60 -2.87
N SER A 233 -17.39 -12.14 -2.79
CA SER A 233 -18.51 -11.42 -2.19
C SER A 233 -18.30 -11.18 -0.69
N PRO A 234 -18.93 -10.14 -0.09
CA PRO A 234 -18.87 -9.88 1.33
C PRO A 234 -19.20 -11.09 2.20
N ALA A 235 -20.23 -11.86 1.85
CA ALA A 235 -20.63 -13.06 2.59
C ALA A 235 -19.55 -14.15 2.53
N ALA A 236 -18.98 -14.42 1.34
CA ALA A 236 -17.89 -15.39 1.19
C ALA A 236 -16.61 -14.92 1.92
N TYR A 237 -16.36 -13.62 1.97
CA TYR A 237 -15.21 -13.05 2.70
C TYR A 237 -15.36 -13.25 4.21
N ALA A 238 -16.55 -12.96 4.78
CA ALA A 238 -16.84 -13.16 6.19
C ALA A 238 -16.65 -14.61 6.64
N GLN A 239 -17.08 -15.58 5.81
CA GLN A 239 -16.92 -17.01 6.08
C GLN A 239 -15.44 -17.46 6.13
N ARG A 240 -14.55 -16.84 5.32
CA ARG A 240 -13.10 -17.16 5.28
C ARG A 240 -12.32 -16.63 6.49
N ARG A 241 -12.89 -15.72 7.26
CA ARG A 241 -12.26 -15.12 8.46
C ARG A 241 -12.58 -15.88 9.75
N ARG A 242 -13.42 -16.90 9.68
CA ARG A 242 -13.67 -17.84 10.79
C ARG A 242 -12.57 -18.88 10.87
#